data_000d48b4dd21bd2f52d4cb1961acff26
#
_entry.id   000d48b4dd21bd2f52d4cb1961acff26
#
_cell.length_a   1.000
_cell.length_b   1.000
_cell.length_c   1.000
_cell.angle_alpha   90.00
_cell.angle_beta   90.00
_cell.angle_gamma   90.00
#
_symmetry.space_group_name_H-M   'P 1'
#
loop_
_entity.id
_entity.type
_entity.pdbx_description
1 polymer ?
#
loop_
_entity_poly.entity_id
_entity_poly.type
_entity_poly.pdbx_seq_one_letter_code
_entity_poly.pdbx_strand_id
1 'polypeptide(L)'
;HIFVIKEGDPGLLIELDSECKTIISFCKLSDKYGFKHPRINFEKLDFSGLSYDHSRDTIWITSDKGECLFNFDWNKKKVLNRLNLPRDPQIQSKHVAKPEGIAFDPINQRLYIVSERECELYIYQLLYNSITG
;
A
#
# COMPACT_ATOMS: atom_id res chain seq x y z
N HIS A 1 1.92 -16.30 -8.77
CA HIS A 1 0.74 -15.54 -9.18
C HIS A 1 1.08 -14.07 -9.34
N ILE A 2 0.26 -13.34 -10.06
CA ILE A 2 0.46 -11.93 -10.35
C ILE A 2 -0.68 -11.14 -9.73
N PHE A 3 -0.35 -10.07 -9.02
CA PHE A 3 -1.35 -9.19 -8.43
C PHE A 3 -1.41 -7.88 -9.19
N VAL A 4 -2.62 -7.41 -9.44
CA VAL A 4 -2.89 -6.13 -10.10
C VAL A 4 -3.85 -5.34 -9.24
N ILE A 5 -3.59 -4.06 -9.07
CA ILE A 5 -4.49 -3.18 -8.36
C ILE A 5 -5.25 -2.30 -9.37
N LYS A 6 -6.56 -2.23 -9.20
CA LYS A 6 -7.42 -1.33 -9.96
C LYS A 6 -7.72 -0.11 -9.11
N GLU A 7 -7.39 1.05 -9.60
CA GLU A 7 -7.76 2.32 -9.00
C GLU A 7 -9.26 2.58 -9.13
N GLY A 8 -9.69 3.63 -8.50
CA GLY A 8 -11.04 4.13 -8.62
C GLY A 8 -11.98 3.52 -7.59
N ASP A 9 -13.28 3.66 -7.85
CA ASP A 9 -14.33 3.22 -6.94
C ASP A 9 -15.20 2.18 -7.65
N PRO A 10 -15.21 0.93 -7.20
CA PRO A 10 -14.41 0.40 -6.09
C PRO A 10 -12.96 0.08 -6.50
N GLY A 11 -12.04 0.21 -5.56
CA GLY A 11 -10.69 -0.32 -5.71
C GLY A 11 -10.72 -1.84 -5.62
N LEU A 12 -9.96 -2.49 -6.50
CA LEU A 12 -9.89 -3.95 -6.53
C LEU A 12 -8.45 -4.43 -6.50
N LEU A 13 -8.20 -5.46 -5.74
CA LEU A 13 -6.97 -6.24 -5.82
C LEU A 13 -7.28 -7.54 -6.53
N ILE A 14 -6.62 -7.78 -7.64
CA ILE A 14 -6.94 -8.89 -8.55
C ILE A 14 -5.74 -9.83 -8.61
N GLU A 15 -6.00 -11.11 -8.42
CA GLU A 15 -5.00 -12.17 -8.59
C GLU A 15 -5.18 -12.83 -9.94
N LEU A 16 -4.10 -12.83 -10.74
CA LEU A 16 -4.06 -13.46 -12.05
C LEU A 16 -3.18 -14.69 -12.02
N ASP A 17 -3.41 -15.61 -12.96
CA ASP A 17 -2.46 -16.68 -13.20
C ASP A 17 -1.14 -16.14 -13.75
N SER A 18 -0.10 -16.99 -13.77
CA SER A 18 1.24 -16.60 -14.20
C SER A 18 1.32 -16.13 -15.66
N GLU A 19 0.34 -16.52 -16.48
CA GLU A 19 0.27 -16.11 -17.89
C GLU A 19 -0.61 -14.89 -18.13
N CYS A 20 -1.21 -14.34 -17.07
CA CYS A 20 -2.13 -13.20 -17.13
C CYS A 20 -3.37 -13.44 -18.01
N LYS A 21 -3.78 -14.69 -18.14
CA LYS A 21 -4.93 -15.06 -18.98
C LYS A 21 -6.23 -15.22 -18.21
N THR A 22 -6.13 -15.53 -16.92
CA THR A 22 -7.30 -15.87 -16.11
C THR A 22 -7.25 -15.15 -14.78
N ILE A 23 -8.37 -14.56 -14.39
CA ILE A 23 -8.54 -14.04 -13.03
C ILE A 23 -8.81 -15.22 -12.11
N ILE A 24 -7.90 -15.45 -11.15
CA ILE A 24 -8.06 -16.51 -10.16
C ILE A 24 -9.03 -16.08 -9.08
N SER A 25 -8.84 -14.86 -8.56
CA SER A 25 -9.72 -14.29 -7.55
C SER A 25 -9.54 -12.78 -7.49
N PHE A 26 -10.43 -12.11 -6.79
CA PHE A 26 -10.32 -10.68 -6.55
C PHE A 26 -10.89 -10.32 -5.18
N CYS A 27 -10.46 -9.14 -4.68
CA CYS A 27 -10.91 -8.61 -3.40
C CYS A 27 -11.22 -7.13 -3.58
N LYS A 28 -12.39 -6.71 -3.13
CA LYS A 28 -12.77 -5.30 -3.09
C LYS A 28 -12.08 -4.65 -1.88
N LEU A 29 -11.31 -3.59 -2.12
CA LEU A 29 -10.56 -2.92 -1.06
C LEU A 29 -11.50 -1.97 -0.30
N SER A 30 -12.11 -2.47 0.75
CA SER A 30 -13.15 -1.80 1.50
C SER A 30 -12.87 -1.81 3.01
N ASP A 31 -13.67 -1.05 3.75
CA ASP A 31 -13.62 -1.00 5.22
C ASP A 31 -13.74 -2.38 5.87
N LYS A 32 -14.48 -3.27 5.24
CA LYS A 32 -14.68 -4.64 5.73
C LYS A 32 -13.36 -5.36 5.98
N TYR A 33 -12.33 -5.07 5.15
CA TYR A 33 -11.02 -5.70 5.25
C TYR A 33 -9.98 -4.83 5.93
N GLY A 34 -10.37 -3.63 6.39
CA GLY A 34 -9.50 -2.73 7.12
C GLY A 34 -8.96 -1.55 6.30
N PHE A 35 -9.40 -1.37 5.06
CA PHE A 35 -8.99 -0.24 4.24
C PHE A 35 -9.83 0.99 4.61
N LYS A 36 -9.39 1.67 5.65
CA LYS A 36 -10.07 2.86 6.17
C LYS A 36 -9.21 4.10 5.96
N HIS A 37 -9.87 5.21 5.60
CA HIS A 37 -9.17 6.49 5.49
C HIS A 37 -8.65 6.90 6.87
N PRO A 38 -7.37 7.31 6.98
CA PRO A 38 -6.76 7.60 8.28
C PRO A 38 -7.33 8.82 8.99
N ARG A 39 -7.94 9.75 8.26
CA ARG A 39 -8.38 11.03 8.82
C ARG A 39 -9.89 11.25 8.75
N ILE A 40 -10.57 10.66 7.77
CA ILE A 40 -12.01 10.87 7.54
C ILE A 40 -12.67 9.52 7.31
N ASN A 41 -13.66 9.17 8.14
CA ASN A 41 -14.26 7.83 8.14
C ASN A 41 -15.04 7.48 6.88
N PHE A 42 -15.51 8.45 6.11
CA PHE A 42 -16.34 8.22 4.93
C PHE A 42 -15.74 8.74 3.63
N GLU A 43 -14.51 9.23 3.68
CA GLU A 43 -13.81 9.59 2.44
C GLU A 43 -13.32 8.33 1.74
N LYS A 44 -13.52 8.27 0.44
CA LYS A 44 -13.09 7.14 -0.36
C LYS A 44 -11.57 7.15 -0.51
N LEU A 45 -10.96 5.98 -0.33
CA LEU A 45 -9.56 5.80 -0.60
C LEU A 45 -9.34 5.59 -2.10
N ASP A 46 -8.22 6.07 -2.57
CA ASP A 46 -7.71 5.84 -3.90
C ASP A 46 -6.40 5.05 -3.77
N PHE A 47 -6.26 3.98 -4.54
CA PHE A 47 -5.11 3.07 -4.43
C PHE A 47 -4.22 3.23 -5.64
N SER A 48 -2.94 3.47 -5.42
CA SER A 48 -2.02 3.91 -6.48
C SER A 48 -0.86 2.96 -6.78
N GLY A 49 -0.55 2.04 -5.90
CA GLY A 49 0.53 1.09 -6.13
C GLY A 49 0.54 -0.08 -5.18
N LEU A 50 1.25 -1.13 -5.56
CA LEU A 50 1.39 -2.30 -4.71
C LEU A 50 2.77 -2.93 -4.88
N SER A 51 3.24 -3.63 -3.84
CA SER A 51 4.45 -4.44 -3.88
C SER A 51 4.28 -5.65 -2.98
N TYR A 52 4.62 -6.83 -3.49
CA TYR A 52 4.55 -8.05 -2.69
C TYR A 52 5.76 -8.17 -1.79
N ASP A 53 5.50 -8.55 -0.54
CA ASP A 53 6.51 -8.77 0.48
C ASP A 53 6.66 -10.27 0.74
N HIS A 54 7.67 -10.88 0.14
CA HIS A 54 7.94 -12.31 0.28
C HIS A 54 8.32 -12.70 1.71
N SER A 55 8.93 -11.79 2.46
CA SER A 55 9.37 -12.10 3.82
C SER A 55 8.21 -12.23 4.81
N ARG A 56 7.09 -11.57 4.52
CA ARG A 56 5.89 -11.56 5.38
C ARG A 56 4.69 -12.24 4.73
N ASP A 57 4.80 -12.58 3.45
CA ASP A 57 3.67 -13.06 2.64
C ASP A 57 2.49 -12.10 2.69
N THR A 58 2.78 -10.83 2.50
CA THR A 58 1.81 -9.75 2.51
C THR A 58 1.98 -8.85 1.29
N ILE A 59 1.03 -7.94 1.09
CA ILE A 59 1.07 -6.97 0.00
C ILE A 59 1.06 -5.57 0.59
N TRP A 60 2.05 -4.77 0.21
CA TRP A 60 2.09 -3.34 0.53
C TRP A 60 1.30 -2.57 -0.51
N ILE A 61 0.36 -1.75 -0.07
CA ILE A 61 -0.54 -0.99 -0.95
C ILE A 61 -0.53 0.48 -0.55
N THR A 62 -0.21 1.36 -1.50
CA THR A 62 -0.25 2.80 -1.27
C THR A 62 -1.62 3.38 -1.58
N SER A 63 -2.00 4.40 -0.81
CA SER A 63 -3.18 5.22 -1.09
C SER A 63 -2.77 6.67 -1.30
N ASP A 64 -3.11 7.20 -2.46
CA ASP A 64 -2.88 8.61 -2.80
C ASP A 64 -3.68 9.53 -1.87
N LYS A 65 -5.00 9.37 -1.85
CA LYS A 65 -5.87 10.22 -1.03
C LYS A 65 -5.67 10.01 0.47
N GLY A 66 -5.33 8.81 0.87
CA GLY A 66 -5.06 8.51 2.27
C GLY A 66 -3.68 8.98 2.74
N GLU A 67 -2.77 9.27 1.82
CA GLU A 67 -1.37 9.58 2.12
C GLU A 67 -0.78 8.56 3.08
N CYS A 68 -1.07 7.30 2.83
CA CYS A 68 -0.71 6.21 3.73
C CYS A 68 -0.41 4.92 2.97
N LEU A 69 0.04 3.95 3.73
CA LEU A 69 0.44 2.64 3.25
C LEU A 69 -0.27 1.57 4.06
N PHE A 70 -0.81 0.58 3.38
CA PHE A 70 -1.43 -0.58 4.02
C PHE A 70 -0.56 -1.81 3.82
N ASN A 71 -0.40 -2.61 4.88
CA ASN A 71 0.15 -3.94 4.78
C ASN A 71 -1.00 -4.94 4.86
N PHE A 72 -1.27 -5.64 3.77
CA PHE A 72 -2.46 -6.46 3.61
C PHE A 72 -2.09 -7.94 3.52
N ASP A 73 -2.73 -8.75 4.35
CA ASP A 73 -2.64 -10.21 4.28
C ASP A 73 -3.71 -10.73 3.32
N TRP A 74 -3.28 -11.16 2.14
CA TRP A 74 -4.18 -11.67 1.11
C TRP A 74 -4.93 -12.93 1.55
N ASN A 75 -4.24 -13.84 2.24
CA ASN A 75 -4.84 -15.10 2.65
C ASN A 75 -5.91 -14.91 3.71
N LYS A 76 -5.66 -14.04 4.68
CA LYS A 76 -6.63 -13.71 5.73
C LYS A 76 -7.64 -12.64 5.31
N LYS A 77 -7.41 -11.96 4.18
CA LYS A 77 -8.22 -10.82 3.74
C LYS A 77 -8.34 -9.75 4.82
N LYS A 78 -7.17 -9.31 5.34
CA LYS A 78 -7.13 -8.38 6.45
C LYS A 78 -5.93 -7.45 6.33
N VAL A 79 -6.18 -6.14 6.56
CA VAL A 79 -5.11 -5.16 6.77
C VAL A 79 -4.49 -5.42 8.13
N LEU A 80 -3.19 -5.70 8.14
CA LEU A 80 -2.44 -5.93 9.37
C LEU A 80 -1.96 -4.62 9.98
N ASN A 81 -1.50 -3.71 9.15
CA ASN A 81 -0.96 -2.42 9.58
C ASN A 81 -1.30 -1.34 8.57
N ARG A 82 -1.51 -0.13 9.07
CA ARG A 82 -1.60 1.08 8.28
C ARG A 82 -0.52 2.02 8.76
N LEU A 83 0.34 2.47 7.86
CA LEU A 83 1.43 3.39 8.15
C LEU A 83 1.19 4.71 7.46
N ASN A 84 1.23 5.80 8.21
CA ASN A 84 1.30 7.13 7.62
C ASN A 84 2.69 7.31 7.02
N LEU A 85 2.79 8.03 5.90
CA LEU A 85 4.06 8.24 5.23
C LEU A 85 4.64 9.58 5.66
N PRO A 86 5.51 9.62 6.71
CA PRO A 86 6.05 10.86 7.21
C PRO A 86 7.04 11.47 6.22
N ARG A 87 7.00 12.79 6.10
CA ARG A 87 7.99 13.58 5.39
C ARG A 87 9.11 14.02 6.34
N ASP A 88 10.16 14.58 5.73
CA ASP A 88 11.19 15.29 6.48
C ASP A 88 10.53 16.33 7.39
N PRO A 89 10.84 16.35 8.70
CA PRO A 89 10.26 17.29 9.65
C PRO A 89 10.49 18.76 9.30
N GLN A 90 11.47 19.07 8.46
CA GLN A 90 11.76 20.44 8.02
C GLN A 90 10.78 20.93 6.94
N ILE A 91 9.99 20.05 6.36
CA ILE A 91 8.98 20.37 5.36
C ILE A 91 7.62 20.54 6.06
N GLN A 92 6.85 21.55 5.66
CA GLN A 92 5.59 21.90 6.33
C GLN A 92 4.51 20.81 6.31
N SER A 93 4.49 19.96 5.30
CA SER A 93 3.52 18.87 5.23
C SER A 93 4.02 17.66 6.03
N LYS A 94 3.12 17.06 6.80
CA LYS A 94 3.45 15.94 7.69
C LYS A 94 3.54 14.59 6.95
N HIS A 95 2.98 14.49 5.76
CA HIS A 95 2.92 13.22 5.02
C HIS A 95 3.36 13.42 3.58
N VAL A 96 3.86 12.35 2.99
CA VAL A 96 4.16 12.31 1.56
C VAL A 96 2.88 12.58 0.77
N ALA A 97 2.89 13.61 -0.06
CA ALA A 97 1.75 13.94 -0.89
C ALA A 97 1.72 13.07 -2.14
N LYS A 98 0.56 12.56 -2.50
CA LYS A 98 0.33 11.73 -3.69
C LYS A 98 1.36 10.61 -3.86
N PRO A 99 1.42 9.65 -2.92
CA PRO A 99 2.25 8.45 -3.12
C PRO A 99 1.66 7.62 -4.26
N GLU A 100 2.44 7.42 -5.34
CA GLU A 100 1.95 6.76 -6.55
C GLU A 100 2.54 5.38 -6.73
N GLY A 101 3.82 5.22 -6.50
CA GLY A 101 4.48 3.94 -6.70
C GLY A 101 5.17 3.45 -5.46
N ILE A 102 5.26 2.14 -5.33
CA ILE A 102 5.91 1.48 -4.21
C ILE A 102 6.71 0.28 -4.69
N ALA A 103 7.88 0.08 -4.10
CA ALA A 103 8.64 -1.16 -4.22
C ALA A 103 9.19 -1.53 -2.85
N PHE A 104 9.19 -2.81 -2.55
CA PHE A 104 9.72 -3.31 -1.30
C PHE A 104 10.96 -4.17 -1.55
N ASP A 105 12.03 -3.90 -0.81
CA ASP A 105 13.26 -4.69 -0.82
C ASP A 105 13.26 -5.61 0.41
N PRO A 106 13.05 -6.91 0.21
CA PRO A 106 12.97 -7.86 1.34
C PRO A 106 14.33 -8.13 1.98
N ILE A 107 15.42 -7.92 1.26
CA ILE A 107 16.77 -8.18 1.76
C ILE A 107 17.17 -7.13 2.79
N ASN A 108 17.01 -5.86 2.43
CA ASN A 108 17.38 -4.72 3.28
C ASN A 108 16.21 -4.17 4.09
N GLN A 109 15.01 -4.72 3.92
CA GLN A 109 13.78 -4.27 4.61
C GLN A 109 13.52 -2.78 4.38
N ARG A 110 13.56 -2.36 3.12
CA ARG A 110 13.33 -0.97 2.72
C ARG A 110 12.12 -0.83 1.83
N LEU A 111 11.36 0.23 2.06
CA LEU A 111 10.27 0.66 1.20
C LEU A 111 10.72 1.87 0.39
N TYR A 112 10.49 1.81 -0.92
CA TYR A 112 10.76 2.90 -1.85
C TYR A 112 9.43 3.43 -2.34
N ILE A 113 9.18 4.72 -2.14
CA ILE A 113 7.91 5.36 -2.50
C ILE A 113 8.20 6.58 -3.35
N VAL A 114 7.53 6.70 -4.51
CA VAL A 114 7.62 7.89 -5.33
C VAL A 114 6.39 8.76 -5.10
N SER A 115 6.62 10.07 -5.01
CA SER A 115 5.57 11.07 -4.91
C SER A 115 5.42 11.79 -6.24
N GLU A 116 4.21 11.76 -6.80
CA GLU A 116 3.92 12.49 -8.04
C GLU A 116 4.03 14.00 -7.84
N ARG A 117 3.40 14.50 -6.79
CA ARG A 117 3.36 15.96 -6.54
C ARG A 117 4.75 16.54 -6.29
N GLU A 118 5.60 15.81 -5.58
CA GLU A 118 6.89 16.31 -5.16
C GLU A 118 8.02 15.91 -6.08
N CYS A 119 7.77 14.98 -7.01
CA CYS A 119 8.78 14.40 -7.90
C CYS A 119 9.99 13.88 -7.12
N GLU A 120 9.75 13.25 -5.98
CA GLU A 120 10.78 12.73 -5.08
C GLU A 120 10.61 11.26 -4.81
N LEU A 121 11.74 10.60 -4.54
CA LEU A 121 11.79 9.22 -4.05
C LEU A 121 12.04 9.24 -2.55
N TYR A 122 11.15 8.62 -1.81
CA TYR A 122 11.29 8.44 -0.36
C TYR A 122 11.72 7.02 -0.07
N ILE A 123 12.71 6.87 0.82
CA ILE A 123 13.25 5.57 1.23
C ILE A 123 13.03 5.41 2.72
N TYR A 124 12.29 4.36 3.10
CA TYR A 124 11.99 4.06 4.50
C TYR A 124 12.65 2.77 4.91
N GLN A 125 13.35 2.79 6.03
CA GLN A 125 13.88 1.59 6.66
C GLN A 125 12.80 1.02 7.58
N LEU A 126 12.36 -0.21 7.34
CA LEU A 126 11.44 -0.88 8.24
C LEU A 126 12.20 -1.46 9.43
N LEU A 127 11.72 -1.13 10.63
CA LEU A 127 12.25 -1.71 11.85
C LEU A 127 11.47 -2.97 12.16
N TYR A 128 12.16 -4.00 12.59
CA TYR A 128 11.56 -5.30 12.90
C TYR A 128 10.35 -5.18 13.84
N ASN A 129 10.48 -4.40 14.91
CA ASN A 129 9.44 -4.21 15.91
C ASN A 129 8.22 -3.41 15.41
N SER A 130 8.33 -2.70 14.28
CA SER A 130 7.24 -1.91 13.73
C SER A 130 6.17 -2.75 13.05
N ILE A 131 6.44 -4.02 12.79
CA ILE A 131 5.64 -4.87 11.92
C ILE A 131 5.14 -6.13 12.61
N THR A 132 5.76 -6.52 13.70
CA THR A 132 5.44 -7.73 14.45
C THR A 132 4.42 -7.51 15.58
N GLY A 133 3.90 -6.30 15.68
CA GLY A 133 2.92 -5.96 16.70
C GLY A 133 1.53 -6.50 16.48
#